data_7737ab87bf322232d366650c9986001f
#
_entry.id   7737ab87bf322232d366650c9986001f
#
_cell.length_a   1.000
_cell.length_b   1.000
_cell.length_c   1.000
_cell.angle_alpha   90.00
_cell.angle_beta   90.00
_cell.angle_gamma   90.00
#
_symmetry.space_group_name_H-M   'P 1'
#
loop_
_entity.id
_entity.type
_entity.pdbx_description
1 polymer ?
#
loop_
_entity_poly.entity_id
_entity_poly.type
_entity_poly.pdbx_seq_one_letter_code
_entity_poly.pdbx_strand_id
1 'polypeptide(L)'
;MIPDKLQNIMKQDGVVAIATLGPDGPHMVNTWNSYLKVSQDGRLFIPAGYMHKTEANIAYNPNVLITLGSSKVEGLHGMGAGFLIKGKASFVLSGADFDFMKEKFGWLRATLAVKIESATQTW
;
A
#
# COMPACT_ATOMS: atom_id res chain seq x y z
N MET A 1 -4.73 -11.23 -6.53
CA MET A 1 -6.16 -10.87 -6.69
C MET A 1 -6.56 -9.82 -5.68
N ILE A 2 -7.10 -8.73 -6.15
CA ILE A 2 -7.54 -7.63 -5.29
C ILE A 2 -9.05 -7.61 -5.26
N PRO A 3 -9.68 -7.83 -4.08
CA PRO A 3 -11.15 -7.83 -3.97
C PRO A 3 -11.77 -6.51 -4.43
N ASP A 4 -12.95 -6.59 -5.02
CA ASP A 4 -13.68 -5.40 -5.48
C ASP A 4 -13.95 -4.42 -4.33
N LYS A 5 -14.27 -4.93 -3.15
CA LYS A 5 -14.52 -4.09 -1.99
C LYS A 5 -13.27 -3.30 -1.58
N LEU A 6 -12.09 -3.93 -1.65
CA LEU A 6 -10.83 -3.24 -1.40
C LEU A 6 -10.61 -2.14 -2.42
N GLN A 7 -10.88 -2.40 -3.70
CA GLN A 7 -10.77 -1.38 -4.74
C GLN A 7 -11.76 -0.22 -4.50
N ASN A 8 -12.95 -0.51 -4.00
CA ASN A 8 -13.92 0.52 -3.65
C ASN A 8 -13.41 1.41 -2.50
N ILE A 9 -12.75 0.81 -1.52
CA ILE A 9 -12.11 1.56 -0.42
C ILE A 9 -11.06 2.51 -0.98
N MET A 10 -10.26 2.04 -1.94
CA MET A 10 -9.19 2.86 -2.54
C MET A 10 -9.71 4.09 -3.28
N LYS A 11 -10.99 4.10 -3.65
CA LYS A 11 -11.64 5.25 -4.31
C LYS A 11 -12.17 6.29 -3.32
N GLN A 12 -12.20 5.97 -2.04
CA GLN A 12 -12.71 6.85 -0.99
C GLN A 12 -11.55 7.51 -0.25
N ASP A 13 -11.81 8.64 0.38
CA ASP A 13 -10.82 9.27 1.25
C ASP A 13 -10.51 8.38 2.45
N GLY A 14 -9.28 8.37 2.86
CA GLY A 14 -8.85 7.61 4.02
C GLY A 14 -7.36 7.48 4.11
N VAL A 15 -6.90 7.06 5.26
CA VAL A 15 -5.50 6.88 5.58
C VAL A 15 -5.12 5.41 5.40
N VAL A 16 -3.98 5.19 4.77
CA VAL A 16 -3.34 3.87 4.68
C VAL A 16 -2.19 3.84 5.66
N ALA A 17 -2.10 2.77 6.44
CA ALA A 17 -0.97 2.54 7.34
C ALA A 17 -0.10 1.42 6.79
N ILE A 18 1.21 1.64 6.76
CA ILE A 18 2.20 0.67 6.29
C ILE A 18 3.15 0.38 7.44
N ALA A 19 3.24 -0.89 7.83
CA ALA A 19 4.14 -1.36 8.87
C ALA A 19 5.26 -2.21 8.26
N THR A 20 6.47 -1.92 8.67
CA THR A 20 7.67 -2.67 8.27
C THR A 20 8.47 -3.03 9.53
N LEU A 21 9.33 -4.02 9.41
CA LEU A 21 10.17 -4.48 10.52
C LEU A 21 11.63 -4.36 10.12
N GLY A 22 12.36 -3.52 10.85
CA GLY A 22 13.79 -3.37 10.69
C GLY A 22 14.55 -4.01 11.85
N PRO A 23 15.89 -3.92 11.84
CA PRO A 23 16.70 -4.50 12.92
C PRO A 23 16.48 -3.81 14.28
N ASP A 24 15.96 -2.59 14.28
CA ASP A 24 15.66 -1.82 15.49
C ASP A 24 14.17 -1.87 15.87
N GLY A 25 13.38 -2.74 15.24
CA GLY A 25 11.98 -2.94 15.58
C GLY A 25 11.00 -2.48 14.50
N PRO A 26 9.71 -2.43 14.83
CA PRO A 26 8.68 -2.02 13.87
C PRO A 26 8.71 -0.51 13.61
N HIS A 27 8.28 -0.15 12.40
CA HIS A 27 8.17 1.23 11.95
C HIS A 27 6.88 1.37 11.15
N MET A 28 6.20 2.49 11.30
CA MET A 28 4.94 2.73 10.58
C MET A 28 4.98 4.09 9.91
N VAL A 29 4.35 4.14 8.73
CA VAL A 29 4.11 5.38 8.00
C VAL A 29 2.69 5.38 7.47
N ASN A 30 2.21 6.54 7.06
CA ASN A 30 0.90 6.69 6.43
C ASN A 30 1.04 7.13 4.98
N THR A 31 0.06 6.72 4.19
CA THR A 31 -0.22 7.28 2.88
C THR A 31 -1.74 7.39 2.74
N TRP A 32 -2.27 7.55 1.54
CA TRP A 32 -3.69 7.82 1.33
C TRP A 32 -4.30 6.77 0.41
N ASN A 33 -5.57 6.41 0.66
CA ASN A 33 -6.30 5.43 -0.16
C ASN A 33 -6.19 5.74 -1.65
N SER A 34 -6.39 7.00 -2.03
CA SER A 34 -6.40 7.42 -3.43
C SER A 34 -5.03 7.38 -4.11
N TYR A 35 -3.95 7.24 -3.33
CA TYR A 35 -2.60 7.15 -3.89
C TYR A 35 -2.25 5.73 -4.32
N LEU A 36 -2.97 4.74 -3.84
CA LEU A 36 -2.72 3.35 -4.18
C LEU A 36 -3.20 3.06 -5.60
N LYS A 37 -2.37 2.37 -6.37
CA LYS A 37 -2.71 1.94 -7.73
C LYS A 37 -2.46 0.45 -7.87
N VAL A 38 -3.23 -0.19 -8.74
CA VAL A 38 -3.09 -1.61 -9.02
C VAL A 38 -2.41 -1.76 -10.38
N SER A 39 -1.33 -2.53 -10.43
CA SER A 39 -0.63 -2.81 -11.67
C SER A 39 -1.42 -3.83 -12.51
N GLN A 40 -1.05 -3.98 -13.78
CA GLN A 40 -1.70 -4.95 -14.67
C GLN A 40 -1.55 -6.38 -14.16
N ASP A 41 -0.43 -6.69 -13.51
CA ASP A 41 -0.16 -8.03 -12.96
C ASP A 41 -0.63 -8.19 -11.51
N GLY A 42 -1.44 -7.24 -11.00
CA GLY A 42 -2.09 -7.39 -9.69
C GLY A 42 -1.25 -6.99 -8.49
N ARG A 43 -0.11 -6.31 -8.70
CA ARG A 43 0.66 -5.75 -7.59
C ARG A 43 0.06 -4.42 -7.15
N LEU A 44 0.30 -4.07 -5.89
CA LEU A 44 -0.11 -2.79 -5.35
C LEU A 44 1.05 -1.82 -5.42
N PHE A 45 0.81 -0.65 -6.01
CA PHE A 45 1.81 0.41 -6.12
C PHE A 45 1.46 1.58 -5.22
N ILE A 46 2.46 2.04 -4.48
CA ILE A 46 2.33 3.15 -3.54
C ILE A 46 3.42 4.17 -3.87
N PRO A 47 3.06 5.46 -4.11
CA PRO A 47 4.08 6.46 -4.40
C PRO A 47 4.81 6.86 -3.12
N ALA A 48 6.13 6.82 -3.16
CA ALA A 48 6.96 7.20 -2.03
C ALA A 48 7.68 8.52 -2.31
N GLY A 49 7.37 9.56 -1.52
CA GLY A 49 8.11 10.81 -1.54
C GLY A 49 9.37 10.69 -0.71
N TYR A 50 9.21 10.44 0.57
CA TYR A 50 10.30 10.17 1.50
C TYR A 50 10.38 8.66 1.78
N MET A 51 9.92 8.21 2.91
CA MET A 51 9.90 6.79 3.30
C MET A 51 11.27 6.13 3.33
N HIS A 52 12.31 6.87 3.70
CA HIS A 52 13.68 6.32 3.72
C HIS A 52 13.84 5.20 4.75
N LYS A 53 13.21 5.33 5.92
CA LYS A 53 13.25 4.29 6.95
C LYS A 53 12.48 3.05 6.48
N THR A 54 11.33 3.24 5.86
CA THR A 54 10.53 2.17 5.27
C THR A 54 11.36 1.41 4.22
N GLU A 55 12.05 2.14 3.36
CA GLU A 55 12.91 1.57 2.33
C GLU A 55 14.03 0.74 2.94
N ALA A 56 14.72 1.27 3.95
CA ALA A 56 15.79 0.55 4.64
C ALA A 56 15.27 -0.73 5.30
N ASN A 57 14.10 -0.65 5.94
CA ASN A 57 13.49 -1.81 6.58
C ASN A 57 13.10 -2.89 5.57
N ILE A 58 12.56 -2.50 4.41
CA ILE A 58 12.18 -3.44 3.36
C ILE A 58 13.41 -4.14 2.77
N ALA A 59 14.53 -3.44 2.64
CA ALA A 59 15.79 -4.05 2.23
C ALA A 59 16.28 -5.10 3.23
N TYR A 60 15.98 -4.90 4.51
CA TYR A 60 16.32 -5.84 5.58
C TYR A 60 15.29 -6.98 5.66
N ASN A 61 13.99 -6.65 5.57
CA ASN A 61 12.88 -7.60 5.66
C ASN A 61 11.78 -7.13 4.71
N PRO A 62 11.55 -7.87 3.60
CA PRO A 62 10.59 -7.42 2.59
C PRO A 62 9.12 -7.59 2.99
N ASN A 63 8.84 -8.24 4.10
CA ASN A 63 7.46 -8.43 4.54
C ASN A 63 6.87 -7.11 5.01
N VAL A 64 5.65 -6.81 4.54
CA VAL A 64 4.92 -5.61 4.93
C VAL A 64 3.52 -5.96 5.37
N LEU A 65 2.99 -5.16 6.28
CA LEU A 65 1.58 -5.16 6.65
C LEU A 65 1.01 -3.81 6.28
N ILE A 66 -0.14 -3.83 5.62
CA ILE A 66 -0.82 -2.60 5.20
C ILE A 66 -2.27 -2.69 5.66
N THR A 67 -2.75 -1.65 6.34
CA THR A 67 -4.16 -1.52 6.66
C THR A 67 -4.73 -0.28 6.00
N LEU A 68 -5.97 -0.39 5.56
CA LEU A 68 -6.72 0.73 5.02
C LEU A 68 -8.20 0.49 5.24
N GLY A 69 -8.96 1.55 5.19
CA GLY A 69 -10.40 1.45 5.36
C GLY A 69 -11.11 2.71 4.92
N SER A 70 -12.44 2.65 4.92
CA SER A 70 -13.30 3.79 4.68
C SER A 70 -14.60 3.63 5.43
N SER A 71 -15.05 4.69 6.09
CA SER A 71 -16.36 4.73 6.73
C SER A 71 -17.51 4.79 5.71
N LYS A 72 -17.20 5.02 4.43
CA LYS A 72 -18.19 5.22 3.37
C LYS A 72 -18.39 3.98 2.50
N VAL A 73 -17.73 2.87 2.82
CA VAL A 73 -17.90 1.59 2.14
C VAL A 73 -18.57 0.63 3.10
N GLU A 74 -19.57 -0.10 2.60
CA GLU A 74 -20.27 -1.08 3.42
C GLU A 74 -19.34 -2.21 3.84
N GLY A 75 -19.33 -2.51 5.14
CA GLY A 75 -18.51 -3.55 5.73
C GLY A 75 -19.31 -4.78 6.11
N LEU A 76 -18.74 -5.56 7.00
CA LEU A 76 -19.35 -6.82 7.47
C LEU A 76 -20.52 -6.58 8.42
N HIS A 77 -20.57 -5.43 9.09
CA HIS A 77 -21.56 -5.15 10.14
C HIS A 77 -22.29 -3.80 9.91
N GLY A 78 -22.29 -3.29 8.71
CA GLY A 78 -22.86 -1.99 8.37
C GLY A 78 -21.85 -1.12 7.67
N MET A 79 -22.04 0.18 7.69
CA MET A 79 -21.12 1.11 7.03
C MET A 79 -19.78 1.15 7.75
N GLY A 80 -18.72 1.14 6.94
CA GLY A 80 -17.33 1.07 7.40
C GLY A 80 -16.72 -0.27 7.07
N ALA A 81 -15.70 -0.27 6.22
CA ALA A 81 -14.98 -1.47 5.81
C ALA A 81 -13.50 -1.25 5.96
N GLY A 82 -12.78 -2.30 6.34
CA GLY A 82 -11.33 -2.28 6.48
C GLY A 82 -10.69 -3.57 5.99
N PHE A 83 -9.44 -3.46 5.57
CA PHE A 83 -8.66 -4.61 5.11
C PHE A 83 -7.28 -4.61 5.73
N LEU A 84 -6.77 -5.83 5.92
CA LEU A 84 -5.36 -6.08 6.21
C LEU A 84 -4.74 -6.76 4.99
N ILE A 85 -3.72 -6.14 4.45
CA ILE A 85 -2.94 -6.69 3.34
C ILE A 85 -1.60 -7.15 3.89
N LYS A 86 -1.22 -8.37 3.55
CA LYS A 86 0.12 -8.91 3.82
C LYS A 86 0.80 -9.16 2.49
N GLY A 87 2.06 -8.78 2.38
CA GLY A 87 2.77 -8.96 1.14
C GLY A 87 4.26 -8.79 1.28
N LYS A 88 4.93 -8.91 0.13
CA LYS A 88 6.37 -8.65 0.02
C LYS A 88 6.57 -7.42 -0.84
N ALA A 89 7.43 -6.53 -0.37
CA ALA A 89 7.60 -5.22 -0.96
C ALA A 89 9.02 -5.01 -1.47
N SER A 90 9.12 -4.13 -2.45
CA SER A 90 10.39 -3.62 -2.96
C SER A 90 10.23 -2.15 -3.35
N PHE A 91 11.33 -1.40 -3.29
CA PHE A 91 11.35 -0.03 -3.80
C PHE A 91 11.91 -0.04 -5.21
N VAL A 92 11.15 0.54 -6.15
CA VAL A 92 11.51 0.63 -7.56
C VAL A 92 11.86 2.07 -7.88
N LEU A 93 13.10 2.31 -8.31
CA LEU A 93 13.66 3.65 -8.49
C LEU A 93 13.77 4.04 -9.97
N SER A 94 13.52 3.12 -10.89
CA SER A 94 13.56 3.37 -12.33
C SER A 94 12.84 2.25 -13.08
N GLY A 95 12.55 2.46 -14.33
CA GLY A 95 11.93 1.47 -15.20
C GLY A 95 10.42 1.67 -15.32
N ALA A 96 9.74 0.68 -15.89
CA ALA A 96 8.31 0.80 -16.27
C ALA A 96 7.39 1.09 -15.09
N ASP A 97 7.58 0.37 -13.96
CA ASP A 97 6.74 0.57 -12.79
C ASP A 97 6.93 1.95 -12.17
N PHE A 98 8.17 2.42 -12.13
CA PHE A 98 8.49 3.76 -11.66
C PHE A 98 7.84 4.80 -12.58
N ASP A 99 8.00 4.64 -13.89
CA ASP A 99 7.50 5.61 -14.88
C ASP A 99 5.97 5.70 -14.84
N PHE A 100 5.29 4.56 -14.68
CA PHE A 100 3.84 4.50 -14.54
C PHE A 100 3.36 5.37 -13.38
N MET A 101 4.01 5.26 -12.23
CA MET A 101 3.63 6.03 -11.04
C MET A 101 4.12 7.48 -11.12
N LYS A 102 5.29 7.72 -11.71
CA LYS A 102 5.84 9.08 -11.86
C LYS A 102 4.94 9.97 -12.69
N GLU A 103 4.31 9.42 -13.71
CA GLU A 103 3.35 10.16 -14.52
C GLU A 103 2.16 10.65 -13.71
N LYS A 104 1.72 9.85 -12.72
CA LYS A 104 0.58 10.18 -11.86
C LYS A 104 0.97 11.06 -10.68
N PHE A 105 2.18 10.88 -10.16
CA PHE A 105 2.67 11.54 -8.95
C PHE A 105 4.05 12.12 -9.24
N GLY A 106 4.09 13.29 -9.84
CA GLY A 106 5.34 13.92 -10.28
C GLY A 106 6.37 14.15 -9.16
N TRP A 107 5.91 14.20 -7.91
CA TRP A 107 6.73 14.41 -6.73
C TRP A 107 7.39 13.14 -6.20
N LEU A 108 7.00 11.96 -6.68
CA LEU A 108 7.50 10.72 -6.09
C LEU A 108 9.01 10.52 -6.38
N ARG A 109 9.68 9.92 -5.40
CA ARG A 109 11.09 9.53 -5.47
C ARG A 109 11.22 8.07 -5.89
N ALA A 110 10.27 7.24 -5.50
CA ALA A 110 10.30 5.80 -5.75
C ALA A 110 8.87 5.26 -5.76
N THR A 111 8.68 4.11 -6.38
CA THR A 111 7.45 3.33 -6.28
C THR A 111 7.67 2.19 -5.31
N LEU A 112 6.86 2.15 -4.25
CA LEU A 112 6.80 1.00 -3.36
C LEU A 112 5.87 -0.02 -4.01
N ALA A 113 6.43 -1.13 -4.45
CA ALA A 113 5.70 -2.20 -5.14
C ALA A 113 5.48 -3.36 -4.17
N VAL A 114 4.22 -3.77 -4.02
CA VAL A 114 3.85 -4.84 -3.08
C VAL A 114 3.22 -5.99 -3.86
N LYS A 115 3.84 -7.16 -3.74
CA LYS A 115 3.24 -8.42 -4.17
C LYS A 115 2.33 -8.90 -3.05
N ILE A 116 1.02 -8.89 -3.29
CA ILE A 116 0.03 -9.22 -2.28
C ILE A 116 0.00 -10.73 -2.06
N GLU A 117 0.17 -11.17 -0.83
CA GLU A 117 0.05 -12.56 -0.44
C GLU A 117 -1.34 -12.85 0.13
N SER A 118 -1.92 -11.90 0.84
CA SER A 118 -3.29 -12.01 1.33
C SER A 118 -3.91 -10.63 1.52
N ALA A 119 -5.22 -10.56 1.34
CA ALA A 119 -6.02 -9.37 1.61
C ALA A 119 -7.26 -9.84 2.37
N THR A 120 -7.32 -9.55 3.65
CA THR A 120 -8.37 -10.03 4.55
C THR A 120 -9.21 -8.86 5.01
N GLN A 121 -10.53 -8.97 4.83
CA GLN A 121 -11.44 -7.95 5.34
C GLN A 121 -11.51 -8.06 6.86
N THR A 122 -11.25 -6.96 7.56
CA THR A 122 -11.19 -6.91 9.02
C THR A 122 -12.44 -6.29 9.64
N TRP A 123 -13.19 -5.56 8.84
CA TRP A 123 -14.41 -4.91 9.34
C TRP A 123 -15.49 -4.77 8.27
#